data_c420e938d12b6dced7aca14d7f86ab04
#
_entry.id   c420e938d12b6dced7aca14d7f86ab04
#
_cell.length_a   1.000
_cell.length_b   1.000
_cell.length_c   1.000
_cell.angle_alpha   90.00
_cell.angle_beta   90.00
_cell.angle_gamma   90.00
#
_symmetry.space_group_name_H-M   'P 1'
#
loop_
_entity.id
_entity.type
_entity.pdbx_description
1 polymer ?
#
loop_
_entity_poly.entity_id
_entity_poly.type
_entity_poly.pdbx_seq_one_letter_code
_entity_poly.pdbx_strand_id
1 'polypeptide(L)'
;MARRWTPQRTVILRRIRVACCSIAVVLASVCTFTVGARKTVALSINGQTTTITTYASSVDRLLSERGITIKSHDIIESTSKGALKDHDVVTIRSAYETTINIDGTEVPFWTVATSMDQLLGFFEQNEQAASKVTVDIKNVYNQLTGGLVINEAGPVTVIADGTTSIAPNGKLTAASILDSKGITLGKEDRVSVERDNGTTILRVQRVKHQTETRTETIPFDTQTVVDNSLQPGQTVIQQAGQNGAKVDTYDVTYVDGAKESETLTSSQTTAVPVMQIIAVGPEQSSDSNDSGSSDSSNSSNSGSAAQGDTDSDDSDSSSSSSPSPSSSSSPSASASPKPAPSKTATASPSPSKPTTTPKPSPSQNATSKPSPSPSSTASTGGSSSGSSSGSGSSSAAGSRLWHPTVQQAQTYAAGAAAQRGWTGDEWTSLVNLWTKESGWRWSAGNPTSGAYGIPQSLPGSKMAQFGANWKDDGAVQIDWGLYYITIRYGKPSVAWQHWKDFNWY
;
A
#
# COMPACT_ATOMS: atom_id res chain seq x y z
N MET A 1 -104.53 -8.03 0.32
CA MET A 1 -103.58 -7.75 -0.77
C MET A 1 -102.20 -8.24 -0.43
N ALA A 2 -101.80 -9.41 -0.95
CA ALA A 2 -100.45 -9.98 -0.72
C ALA A 2 -99.45 -9.26 -1.52
N ARG A 3 -98.47 -8.56 -0.88
CA ARG A 3 -97.36 -7.93 -1.58
C ARG A 3 -96.39 -9.02 -2.16
N ARG A 4 -96.39 -9.15 -3.48
CA ARG A 4 -95.43 -10.01 -4.18
C ARG A 4 -94.05 -9.52 -3.88
N TRP A 5 -93.23 -10.33 -3.26
CA TRP A 5 -91.81 -10.12 -3.06
C TRP A 5 -91.14 -10.33 -4.39
N THR A 6 -90.61 -9.25 -4.98
CA THR A 6 -89.89 -9.35 -6.29
C THR A 6 -88.52 -9.94 -6.02
N PRO A 7 -88.08 -10.97 -6.75
CA PRO A 7 -86.76 -11.60 -6.58
C PRO A 7 -85.58 -10.64 -6.76
N GLN A 8 -85.78 -9.53 -7.42
CA GLN A 8 -84.77 -8.52 -7.71
C GLN A 8 -84.20 -7.84 -6.42
N ARG A 9 -85.02 -7.59 -5.42
CA ARG A 9 -84.55 -6.97 -4.16
C ARG A 9 -83.61 -7.89 -3.38
N THR A 10 -83.82 -9.15 -3.35
CA THR A 10 -82.94 -10.11 -2.66
C THR A 10 -81.62 -10.28 -3.38
N VAL A 11 -81.61 -10.24 -4.72
CA VAL A 11 -80.38 -10.29 -5.54
C VAL A 11 -79.53 -9.03 -5.37
N ILE A 12 -80.20 -7.86 -5.34
CA ILE A 12 -79.49 -6.57 -5.12
C ILE A 12 -78.91 -6.51 -3.69
N LEU A 13 -79.65 -6.87 -2.65
CA LEU A 13 -79.16 -6.95 -1.26
C LEU A 13 -78.00 -7.95 -1.12
N ARG A 14 -78.08 -9.10 -1.80
CA ARG A 14 -76.99 -10.07 -1.80
C ARG A 14 -75.73 -9.52 -2.49
N ARG A 15 -75.87 -8.83 -3.62
CA ARG A 15 -74.76 -8.18 -4.32
C ARG A 15 -74.13 -7.05 -3.48
N ILE A 16 -74.95 -6.24 -2.79
CA ILE A 16 -74.47 -5.20 -1.89
C ILE A 16 -73.72 -5.82 -0.71
N ARG A 17 -74.25 -6.87 -0.08
CA ARG A 17 -73.54 -7.56 1.00
C ARG A 17 -72.21 -8.18 0.58
N VAL A 18 -72.16 -8.80 -0.60
CA VAL A 18 -70.94 -9.36 -1.16
C VAL A 18 -69.95 -8.24 -1.47
N ALA A 19 -70.37 -7.12 -2.04
CA ALA A 19 -69.52 -5.96 -2.31
C ALA A 19 -68.97 -5.32 -1.01
N CYS A 20 -69.80 -5.16 0.01
CA CYS A 20 -69.37 -4.65 1.31
C CYS A 20 -68.38 -5.60 2.01
N CYS A 21 -68.63 -6.92 1.97
CA CYS A 21 -67.69 -7.91 2.50
C CYS A 21 -66.36 -7.93 1.76
N SER A 22 -66.36 -7.84 0.43
CA SER A 22 -65.11 -7.78 -0.37
C SER A 22 -64.33 -6.50 -0.10
N ILE A 23 -65.00 -5.34 0.03
CA ILE A 23 -64.34 -4.08 0.39
C ILE A 23 -63.75 -4.17 1.82
N ALA A 24 -64.49 -4.75 2.78
CA ALA A 24 -63.99 -4.92 4.14
C ALA A 24 -62.79 -5.86 4.21
N VAL A 25 -62.75 -6.94 3.44
CA VAL A 25 -61.60 -7.87 3.35
C VAL A 25 -60.40 -7.17 2.70
N VAL A 26 -60.61 -6.38 1.62
CA VAL A 26 -59.53 -5.62 1.00
C VAL A 26 -58.99 -4.57 1.96
N LEU A 27 -59.84 -3.83 2.67
CA LEU A 27 -59.40 -2.84 3.66
C LEU A 27 -58.67 -3.49 4.82
N ALA A 28 -59.16 -4.62 5.34
CA ALA A 28 -58.49 -5.38 6.40
C ALA A 28 -57.13 -5.90 5.93
N SER A 29 -57.05 -6.42 4.68
CA SER A 29 -55.78 -6.89 4.08
C SER A 29 -54.79 -5.75 3.88
N VAL A 30 -55.23 -4.58 3.43
CA VAL A 30 -54.39 -3.38 3.28
C VAL A 30 -53.93 -2.90 4.66
N CYS A 31 -54.80 -2.84 5.66
CA CYS A 31 -54.41 -2.44 7.01
C CYS A 31 -53.43 -3.42 7.65
N THR A 32 -53.65 -4.75 7.53
CA THR A 32 -52.71 -5.75 8.05
C THR A 32 -51.39 -5.72 7.32
N PHE A 33 -51.40 -5.51 5.99
CA PHE A 33 -50.19 -5.39 5.22
C PHE A 33 -49.39 -4.10 5.58
N THR A 34 -50.06 -2.97 5.74
CA THR A 34 -49.38 -1.70 6.09
C THR A 34 -48.81 -1.73 7.51
N VAL A 35 -49.47 -2.35 8.46
CA VAL A 35 -49.00 -2.47 9.86
C VAL A 35 -47.89 -3.53 9.96
N GLY A 36 -48.06 -4.67 9.29
CA GLY A 36 -47.03 -5.74 9.31
C GLY A 36 -45.79 -5.50 8.48
N ALA A 37 -45.87 -4.66 7.46
CA ALA A 37 -44.72 -4.32 6.59
C ALA A 37 -43.89 -3.14 7.10
N ARG A 38 -44.39 -2.39 8.05
CA ARG A 38 -43.68 -1.25 8.65
C ARG A 38 -42.58 -1.74 9.57
N LYS A 39 -41.37 -1.26 9.33
CA LYS A 39 -40.16 -1.59 10.07
C LYS A 39 -39.56 -0.34 10.69
N THR A 40 -39.07 -0.46 11.90
CA THR A 40 -38.30 0.57 12.59
C THR A 40 -36.83 0.13 12.56
N VAL A 41 -35.97 0.88 11.92
CA VAL A 41 -34.56 0.53 11.70
C VAL A 41 -33.69 1.63 12.28
N ALA A 42 -32.61 1.26 12.96
CA ALA A 42 -31.57 2.18 13.36
C ALA A 42 -30.56 2.30 12.21
N LEU A 43 -30.44 3.51 11.65
CA LEU A 43 -29.46 3.82 10.62
C LEU A 43 -28.31 4.60 11.26
N SER A 44 -27.12 4.01 11.24
CA SER A 44 -25.89 4.62 11.75
C SER A 44 -24.98 4.99 10.56
N ILE A 45 -24.68 6.27 10.40
CA ILE A 45 -23.78 6.77 9.37
C ILE A 45 -22.58 7.42 10.07
N ASN A 46 -21.40 6.87 9.89
CA ASN A 46 -20.15 7.33 10.51
C ASN A 46 -20.30 7.56 12.04
N GLY A 47 -20.99 6.64 12.70
CA GLY A 47 -21.23 6.69 14.16
C GLY A 47 -22.43 7.52 14.60
N GLN A 48 -23.06 8.27 13.71
CA GLN A 48 -24.29 9.00 14.01
C GLN A 48 -25.51 8.13 13.73
N THR A 49 -26.24 7.77 14.78
CA THR A 49 -27.38 6.87 14.69
C THR A 49 -28.71 7.62 14.72
N THR A 50 -29.56 7.33 13.74
CA THR A 50 -30.93 7.83 13.65
C THR A 50 -31.90 6.68 13.52
N THR A 51 -33.02 6.75 14.24
CA THR A 51 -34.10 5.75 14.12
C THR A 51 -35.05 6.18 13.01
N ILE A 52 -35.26 5.31 12.04
CA ILE A 52 -36.12 5.58 10.89
C ILE A 52 -37.19 4.50 10.73
N THR A 53 -38.30 4.90 10.16
CA THR A 53 -39.36 3.98 9.77
C THR A 53 -39.35 3.79 8.26
N THR A 54 -39.43 2.56 7.79
CA THR A 54 -39.39 2.19 6.38
C THR A 54 -40.27 1.00 6.06
N TYR A 55 -40.61 0.86 4.77
CA TYR A 55 -41.22 -0.34 4.19
C TYR A 55 -40.24 -1.12 3.31
N ALA A 56 -38.97 -0.70 3.27
CA ALA A 56 -37.94 -1.35 2.48
C ALA A 56 -37.76 -2.83 2.88
N SER A 57 -37.61 -3.69 1.88
CA SER A 57 -37.36 -5.11 2.08
C SER A 57 -35.87 -5.44 2.19
N SER A 58 -34.99 -4.56 1.70
CA SER A 58 -33.54 -4.71 1.71
C SER A 58 -32.84 -3.42 2.11
N VAL A 59 -31.57 -3.52 2.46
CA VAL A 59 -30.71 -2.36 2.78
C VAL A 59 -30.60 -1.43 1.59
N ASP A 60 -30.35 -1.95 0.37
CA ASP A 60 -30.22 -1.15 -0.85
C ASP A 60 -31.47 -0.31 -1.12
N ARG A 61 -32.65 -0.90 -0.94
CA ARG A 61 -33.90 -0.18 -1.11
C ARG A 61 -34.07 0.91 -0.05
N LEU A 62 -33.69 0.63 1.20
CA LEU A 62 -33.68 1.63 2.27
C LEU A 62 -32.79 2.81 1.95
N LEU A 63 -31.58 2.56 1.46
CA LEU A 63 -30.62 3.59 1.11
C LEU A 63 -31.11 4.43 -0.07
N SER A 64 -31.64 3.78 -1.10
CA SER A 64 -32.28 4.48 -2.25
C SER A 64 -33.46 5.34 -1.82
N GLU A 65 -34.33 4.83 -0.91
CA GLU A 65 -35.48 5.57 -0.36
C GLU A 65 -35.05 6.84 0.40
N ARG A 66 -33.86 6.80 1.00
CA ARG A 66 -33.27 7.93 1.74
C ARG A 66 -32.33 8.81 0.92
N GLY A 67 -32.12 8.49 -0.35
CA GLY A 67 -31.19 9.23 -1.22
C GLY A 67 -29.74 9.12 -0.79
N ILE A 68 -29.37 8.04 -0.08
CA ILE A 68 -28.00 7.81 0.38
C ILE A 68 -27.23 7.10 -0.73
N THR A 69 -26.24 7.77 -1.26
CA THR A 69 -25.33 7.22 -2.28
C THR A 69 -24.16 6.54 -1.59
N ILE A 70 -23.94 5.27 -1.91
CA ILE A 70 -22.82 4.47 -1.42
C ILE A 70 -21.70 4.47 -2.46
N LYS A 71 -20.47 4.71 -2.00
CA LYS A 71 -19.27 4.62 -2.81
C LYS A 71 -18.72 3.20 -2.82
N SER A 72 -17.87 2.88 -3.79
CA SER A 72 -17.34 1.53 -4.01
C SER A 72 -16.61 0.94 -2.80
N HIS A 73 -15.95 1.78 -1.99
CA HIS A 73 -15.14 1.35 -0.85
C HIS A 73 -15.86 1.51 0.50
N ASP A 74 -17.07 2.11 0.54
CA ASP A 74 -17.84 2.23 1.77
C ASP A 74 -18.18 0.85 2.34
N ILE A 75 -18.18 0.73 3.66
CA ILE A 75 -18.52 -0.52 4.34
C ILE A 75 -19.93 -0.41 4.89
N ILE A 76 -20.78 -1.37 4.48
CA ILE A 76 -22.18 -1.46 4.92
C ILE A 76 -22.34 -2.75 5.70
N GLU A 77 -22.82 -2.62 6.90
CA GLU A 77 -23.15 -3.75 7.76
C GLU A 77 -24.63 -3.71 8.16
N SER A 78 -25.28 -4.85 8.20
CA SER A 78 -26.66 -4.99 8.68
C SER A 78 -26.78 -6.17 9.60
N THR A 79 -27.51 -6.01 10.68
CA THR A 79 -27.73 -7.07 11.66
C THR A 79 -28.35 -8.32 11.04
N SER A 80 -29.22 -8.17 10.05
CA SER A 80 -29.96 -9.27 9.42
C SER A 80 -29.32 -9.86 8.17
N LYS A 81 -28.11 -9.49 7.76
CA LYS A 81 -27.35 -10.08 6.63
C LYS A 81 -28.19 -10.50 5.40
N GLY A 82 -29.19 -9.70 5.00
CA GLY A 82 -30.07 -10.03 3.88
C GLY A 82 -31.30 -9.16 3.83
N ALA A 83 -32.49 -9.79 3.95
CA ALA A 83 -33.73 -9.03 4.01
C ALA A 83 -33.81 -8.22 5.30
N LEU A 84 -34.07 -6.90 5.15
CA LEU A 84 -34.20 -5.98 6.27
C LEU A 84 -35.37 -6.39 7.17
N LYS A 85 -35.13 -6.51 8.49
CA LYS A 85 -36.12 -6.85 9.51
C LYS A 85 -36.42 -5.64 10.37
N ASP A 86 -37.52 -5.77 11.17
CA ASP A 86 -37.84 -4.77 12.17
C ASP A 86 -36.78 -4.77 13.28
N HIS A 87 -36.38 -3.58 13.76
CA HIS A 87 -35.32 -3.32 14.73
C HIS A 87 -33.92 -3.65 14.26
N ASP A 88 -33.71 -3.81 12.95
CA ASP A 88 -32.35 -3.94 12.40
C ASP A 88 -31.54 -2.66 12.62
N VAL A 89 -30.22 -2.86 12.76
CA VAL A 89 -29.23 -1.80 12.75
C VAL A 89 -28.48 -1.87 11.41
N VAL A 90 -28.55 -0.80 10.64
CA VAL A 90 -27.76 -0.64 9.41
C VAL A 90 -26.67 0.38 9.69
N THR A 91 -25.41 -0.06 9.60
CA THR A 91 -24.24 0.77 9.83
C THR A 91 -23.53 1.03 8.50
N ILE A 92 -23.30 2.29 8.20
CA ILE A 92 -22.56 2.76 7.03
C ILE A 92 -21.30 3.46 7.54
N ARG A 93 -20.15 2.98 7.10
CA ARG A 93 -18.86 3.63 7.34
C ARG A 93 -18.31 4.10 6.00
N SER A 94 -18.23 5.40 5.83
CA SER A 94 -17.71 6.01 4.59
C SER A 94 -16.21 5.87 4.55
N ALA A 95 -15.71 5.29 3.46
CA ALA A 95 -14.28 5.15 3.23
C ALA A 95 -13.69 6.42 2.62
N TYR A 96 -12.44 6.68 2.96
CA TYR A 96 -11.59 7.70 2.35
C TYR A 96 -10.24 7.08 1.99
N GLU A 97 -9.60 7.67 0.98
CA GLU A 97 -8.28 7.22 0.53
C GLU A 97 -7.19 7.86 1.40
N THR A 98 -6.24 7.06 1.81
CA THR A 98 -5.00 7.48 2.47
C THR A 98 -3.81 6.79 1.82
N THR A 99 -2.60 7.22 2.13
CA THR A 99 -1.38 6.54 1.69
C THR A 99 -0.77 5.82 2.88
N ILE A 100 -0.52 4.55 2.73
CA ILE A 100 0.25 3.73 3.66
C ILE A 100 1.59 3.36 3.02
N ASN A 101 2.55 3.02 3.85
CA ASN A 101 3.84 2.51 3.41
C ASN A 101 3.96 1.05 3.86
N ILE A 102 4.14 0.14 2.91
CA ILE A 102 4.37 -1.29 3.15
C ILE A 102 5.80 -1.61 2.70
N ASP A 103 6.69 -1.91 3.64
CA ASP A 103 8.10 -2.23 3.39
C ASP A 103 8.81 -1.20 2.48
N GLY A 104 8.61 0.10 2.74
CA GLY A 104 9.20 1.19 1.97
C GLY A 104 8.44 1.58 0.70
N THR A 105 7.37 0.87 0.34
CA THR A 105 6.54 1.17 -0.83
C THR A 105 5.28 1.92 -0.43
N GLU A 106 5.08 3.12 -0.98
CA GLU A 106 3.85 3.89 -0.79
C GLU A 106 2.71 3.29 -1.62
N VAL A 107 1.59 3.01 -0.97
CA VAL A 107 0.40 2.41 -1.59
C VAL A 107 -0.85 3.20 -1.19
N PRO A 108 -1.72 3.58 -2.13
CA PRO A 108 -3.03 4.12 -1.79
C PRO A 108 -3.86 3.03 -1.09
N PHE A 109 -4.53 3.42 -0.01
CA PHE A 109 -5.31 2.51 0.82
C PHE A 109 -6.64 3.15 1.22
N TRP A 110 -7.74 2.46 0.99
CA TRP A 110 -9.06 2.89 1.38
C TRP A 110 -9.39 2.44 2.80
N THR A 111 -9.74 3.37 3.66
CA THR A 111 -9.98 3.08 5.08
C THR A 111 -11.21 3.78 5.63
N VAL A 112 -11.81 3.14 6.64
CA VAL A 112 -12.90 3.70 7.47
C VAL A 112 -12.41 4.04 8.89
N ALA A 113 -11.08 4.06 9.09
CA ALA A 113 -10.48 4.37 10.38
C ALA A 113 -10.76 5.83 10.79
N THR A 114 -10.91 6.07 12.08
CA THR A 114 -11.10 7.41 12.66
C THR A 114 -9.82 7.98 13.27
N SER A 115 -8.79 7.13 13.41
CA SER A 115 -7.46 7.51 13.89
C SER A 115 -6.35 6.72 13.19
N MET A 116 -5.12 7.22 13.25
CA MET A 116 -3.94 6.52 12.73
C MET A 116 -3.70 5.20 13.47
N ASP A 117 -3.89 5.20 14.79
CA ASP A 117 -3.80 4.00 15.63
C ASP A 117 -4.80 2.92 15.20
N GLN A 118 -6.06 3.32 14.94
CA GLN A 118 -7.07 2.39 14.45
C GLN A 118 -6.72 1.85 13.07
N LEU A 119 -6.23 2.71 12.16
CA LEU A 119 -5.78 2.29 10.84
C LEU A 119 -4.69 1.23 10.93
N LEU A 120 -3.64 1.49 11.70
CA LEU A 120 -2.54 0.54 11.89
C LEU A 120 -2.99 -0.72 12.63
N GLY A 121 -3.91 -0.57 13.60
CA GLY A 121 -4.50 -1.71 14.31
C GLY A 121 -5.23 -2.71 13.42
N PHE A 122 -5.79 -2.29 12.28
CA PHE A 122 -6.38 -3.22 11.31
C PHE A 122 -5.32 -4.16 10.71
N PHE A 123 -4.11 -3.69 10.48
CA PHE A 123 -3.04 -4.53 9.97
C PHE A 123 -2.56 -5.55 11.01
N GLU A 124 -2.48 -5.15 12.29
CA GLU A 124 -2.07 -6.05 13.37
C GLU A 124 -3.03 -7.22 13.61
N GLN A 125 -4.35 -7.03 13.35
CA GLN A 125 -5.36 -8.05 13.63
C GLN A 125 -5.19 -9.32 12.80
N ASN A 126 -4.65 -9.21 11.59
CA ASN A 126 -4.48 -10.31 10.64
C ASN A 126 -3.02 -10.57 10.26
N GLU A 127 -2.09 -9.86 10.86
CA GLU A 127 -0.67 -9.97 10.51
C GLU A 127 -0.10 -11.31 10.96
N GLN A 128 0.35 -12.11 9.99
CA GLN A 128 1.13 -13.34 10.23
C GLN A 128 2.58 -13.20 9.76
N ALA A 129 2.92 -12.14 9.05
CA ALA A 129 4.23 -11.92 8.49
C ALA A 129 4.66 -10.47 8.75
N ALA A 130 5.92 -10.30 9.07
CA ALA A 130 6.53 -9.08 9.53
C ALA A 130 6.73 -8.01 8.43
N SER A 131 5.69 -7.68 7.67
CA SER A 131 5.75 -6.48 6.83
C SER A 131 5.51 -5.26 7.70
N LYS A 132 6.47 -4.34 7.69
CA LYS A 132 6.33 -3.09 8.42
C LYS A 132 5.35 -2.17 7.69
N VAL A 133 4.24 -1.84 8.36
CA VAL A 133 3.27 -0.87 7.86
C VAL A 133 3.42 0.44 8.65
N THR A 134 3.57 1.53 7.92
CA THR A 134 3.61 2.88 8.48
C THR A 134 2.69 3.81 7.71
N VAL A 135 2.31 4.92 8.30
CA VAL A 135 1.57 6.00 7.63
C VAL A 135 2.43 7.24 7.62
N ASP A 136 2.81 7.68 6.42
CA ASP A 136 3.64 8.87 6.24
C ASP A 136 2.80 10.14 6.24
N ILE A 137 3.15 11.09 7.08
CA ILE A 137 2.45 12.37 7.19
C ILE A 137 3.24 13.44 6.45
N LYS A 138 2.96 13.62 5.16
CA LYS A 138 3.72 14.55 4.28
C LYS A 138 3.48 16.04 4.59
N ASN A 139 2.33 16.39 5.13
CA ASN A 139 1.94 17.77 5.39
C ASN A 139 1.42 17.95 6.81
N VAL A 140 2.32 17.79 7.80
CA VAL A 140 1.98 17.82 9.23
C VAL A 140 1.24 19.10 9.64
N TYR A 141 1.61 20.23 9.05
CA TYR A 141 1.02 21.54 9.35
C TYR A 141 -0.17 21.91 8.44
N ASN A 142 -0.48 21.10 7.45
CA ASN A 142 -1.58 21.38 6.55
C ASN A 142 -2.90 20.84 7.13
N GLN A 143 -3.83 21.70 7.50
CA GLN A 143 -5.17 21.32 7.99
C GLN A 143 -5.99 20.49 6.97
N LEU A 144 -5.57 20.45 5.71
CA LEU A 144 -6.19 19.63 4.65
C LEU A 144 -5.92 18.12 4.79
N THR A 145 -5.00 17.70 5.63
CA THR A 145 -4.79 16.27 5.96
C THR A 145 -5.89 15.69 6.85
N GLY A 146 -7.04 16.36 6.91
CA GLY A 146 -8.27 15.85 7.49
C GLY A 146 -8.32 15.77 9.01
N GLY A 147 -7.34 16.32 9.71
CA GLY A 147 -7.37 16.36 11.18
C GLY A 147 -7.43 14.99 11.85
N LEU A 148 -6.95 13.95 11.18
CA LEU A 148 -6.94 12.61 11.76
C LEU A 148 -6.09 12.62 13.01
N VAL A 149 -6.70 12.25 14.14
CA VAL A 149 -6.00 12.15 15.41
C VAL A 149 -5.06 10.95 15.40
N ILE A 150 -3.98 11.03 16.17
CA ILE A 150 -2.99 9.95 16.16
C ILE A 150 -3.54 8.73 16.91
N ASN A 151 -4.07 8.93 18.13
CA ASN A 151 -4.60 7.82 18.93
C ASN A 151 -5.81 8.28 19.76
N GLU A 152 -7.00 7.73 19.47
CA GLU A 152 -8.21 8.09 20.22
C GLU A 152 -8.24 7.53 21.66
N ALA A 153 -7.56 6.42 21.89
CA ALA A 153 -7.70 5.64 23.12
C ALA A 153 -6.56 5.80 24.12
N GLY A 154 -5.42 6.37 23.73
CA GLY A 154 -4.25 6.31 24.58
C GLY A 154 -3.17 7.36 24.31
N PRO A 155 -2.04 7.23 24.98
CA PRO A 155 -0.87 8.05 24.76
C PRO A 155 -0.19 7.72 23.41
N VAL A 156 0.68 8.61 22.99
CA VAL A 156 1.53 8.45 21.80
C VAL A 156 3.00 8.58 22.25
N THR A 157 3.81 7.63 21.83
CA THR A 157 5.25 7.69 21.98
C THR A 157 5.82 8.53 20.84
N VAL A 158 6.55 9.59 21.16
CA VAL A 158 7.20 10.47 20.19
C VAL A 158 8.68 10.18 20.16
N ILE A 159 9.21 9.83 18.99
CA ILE A 159 10.65 9.60 18.76
C ILE A 159 11.14 10.65 17.78
N ALA A 160 12.07 11.49 18.24
CA ALA A 160 12.70 12.53 17.44
C ALA A 160 14.11 12.81 17.96
N ASP A 161 15.05 13.11 17.08
CA ASP A 161 16.42 13.48 17.43
C ASP A 161 17.12 12.50 18.40
N GLY A 162 16.86 11.20 18.21
CA GLY A 162 17.37 10.13 19.07
C GLY A 162 16.77 10.07 20.47
N THR A 163 15.76 10.92 20.77
CA THR A 163 15.08 10.94 22.07
C THR A 163 13.66 10.38 21.98
N THR A 164 13.25 9.70 23.04
CA THR A 164 11.90 9.15 23.17
C THR A 164 11.15 9.90 24.26
N SER A 165 9.94 10.36 23.97
CA SER A 165 9.07 11.04 24.94
C SER A 165 7.62 10.59 24.78
N ILE A 166 6.79 10.72 25.81
CA ILE A 166 5.39 10.31 25.79
C ILE A 166 4.50 11.55 25.74
N ALA A 167 3.62 11.62 24.72
CA ALA A 167 2.51 12.56 24.69
C ALA A 167 1.27 11.88 25.31
N PRO A 168 0.77 12.35 26.45
CA PRO A 168 -0.29 11.64 27.18
C PRO A 168 -1.66 11.71 26.48
N ASN A 169 -1.87 12.73 25.63
CA ASN A 169 -3.09 12.92 24.87
C ASN A 169 -2.84 12.62 23.40
N GLY A 170 -3.25 11.45 22.97
CA GLY A 170 -3.19 11.04 21.55
C GLY A 170 -4.32 11.57 20.67
N LYS A 171 -5.39 12.16 21.27
CA LYS A 171 -6.51 12.77 20.55
C LYS A 171 -6.14 14.10 19.88
N LEU A 172 -4.89 14.26 19.56
CA LEU A 172 -4.32 15.42 18.89
C LEU A 172 -3.77 15.01 17.53
N THR A 173 -3.68 15.97 16.64
CA THR A 173 -2.99 15.81 15.36
C THR A 173 -1.47 15.71 15.59
N ALA A 174 -0.73 15.16 14.61
CA ALA A 174 0.72 15.09 14.66
C ALA A 174 1.36 16.47 14.95
N ALA A 175 0.92 17.52 14.23
CA ALA A 175 1.41 18.87 14.43
C ALA A 175 1.27 19.33 15.90
N SER A 176 0.07 19.18 16.47
CA SER A 176 -0.18 19.59 17.86
C SER A 176 0.64 18.80 18.86
N ILE A 177 0.90 17.52 18.61
CA ILE A 177 1.76 16.71 19.47
C ILE A 177 3.21 17.19 19.38
N LEU A 178 3.75 17.40 18.17
CA LEU A 178 5.12 17.86 17.97
C LEU A 178 5.33 19.25 18.55
N ASP A 179 4.39 20.18 18.33
CA ASP A 179 4.45 21.54 18.92
C ASP A 179 4.46 21.49 20.46
N SER A 180 3.64 20.60 21.06
CA SER A 180 3.61 20.44 22.53
C SER A 180 4.93 19.93 23.10
N LYS A 181 5.76 19.28 22.27
CA LYS A 181 7.09 18.77 22.59
C LYS A 181 8.22 19.74 22.21
N GLY A 182 7.89 20.86 21.59
CA GLY A 182 8.88 21.81 21.09
C GLY A 182 9.68 21.29 19.89
N ILE A 183 9.15 20.28 19.17
CA ILE A 183 9.81 19.69 18.01
C ILE A 183 9.40 20.48 16.77
N THR A 184 10.35 21.20 16.18
CA THR A 184 10.19 21.91 14.93
C THR A 184 10.67 21.03 13.77
N LEU A 185 9.93 21.02 12.67
CA LEU A 185 10.27 20.22 11.48
C LEU A 185 11.03 21.09 10.48
N GLY A 186 12.08 20.53 9.90
CA GLY A 186 12.70 21.03 8.67
C GLY A 186 11.81 20.75 7.46
N LYS A 187 12.15 21.40 6.34
CA LYS A 187 11.37 21.28 5.09
C LYS A 187 11.32 19.86 4.52
N GLU A 188 12.41 19.14 4.68
CA GLU A 188 12.63 17.81 4.12
C GLU A 188 12.40 16.68 5.17
N ASP A 189 12.18 17.04 6.43
CA ASP A 189 11.98 16.07 7.50
C ASP A 189 10.75 15.19 7.23
N ARG A 190 10.87 13.92 7.55
CA ARG A 190 9.79 12.93 7.38
C ARG A 190 9.13 12.66 8.73
N VAL A 191 7.81 12.60 8.71
CA VAL A 191 7.01 12.24 9.89
C VAL A 191 6.17 11.04 9.55
N SER A 192 6.26 10.01 10.36
CA SER A 192 5.48 8.79 10.20
C SER A 192 4.83 8.35 11.50
N VAL A 193 3.71 7.64 11.37
CA VAL A 193 3.08 6.92 12.47
C VAL A 193 3.27 5.43 12.23
N GLU A 194 3.77 4.76 13.25
CA GLU A 194 3.92 3.32 13.27
C GLU A 194 3.30 2.75 14.54
N ARG A 195 3.00 1.47 14.54
CA ARG A 195 2.53 0.75 15.71
C ARG A 195 3.48 -0.40 16.01
N ASP A 196 3.90 -0.53 17.25
CA ASP A 196 4.76 -1.60 17.70
C ASP A 196 4.26 -2.13 19.04
N ASN A 197 3.96 -3.42 19.09
CA ASN A 197 3.46 -4.11 20.28
C ASN A 197 2.30 -3.37 20.96
N GLY A 198 1.35 -2.87 20.18
CA GLY A 198 0.19 -2.13 20.67
C GLY A 198 0.50 -0.68 21.11
N THR A 199 1.73 -0.21 20.91
CA THR A 199 2.14 1.17 21.21
C THR A 199 2.16 2.01 19.94
N THR A 200 1.42 3.10 19.91
CA THR A 200 1.42 4.06 18.79
C THR A 200 2.63 4.97 18.90
N ILE A 201 3.44 5.02 17.86
CA ILE A 201 4.69 5.78 17.79
C ILE A 201 4.56 6.83 16.69
N LEU A 202 4.79 8.09 17.05
CA LEU A 202 4.98 9.20 16.13
C LEU A 202 6.49 9.43 15.98
N ARG A 203 7.02 9.12 14.80
CA ARG A 203 8.45 9.20 14.50
C ARG A 203 8.74 10.40 13.62
N VAL A 204 9.76 11.16 13.98
CA VAL A 204 10.34 12.23 13.17
C VAL A 204 11.72 11.78 12.73
N GLN A 205 11.96 11.78 11.42
CA GLN A 205 13.25 11.49 10.80
C GLN A 205 13.82 12.77 10.20
N ARG A 206 15.05 13.10 10.59
CA ARG A 206 15.76 14.29 10.10
C ARG A 206 16.41 13.99 8.77
N VAL A 207 16.03 14.71 7.73
CA VAL A 207 16.61 14.57 6.39
C VAL A 207 17.58 15.71 6.11
N LYS A 208 18.80 15.37 5.66
CA LYS A 208 19.83 16.33 5.27
C LYS A 208 20.41 15.92 3.94
N HIS A 209 20.53 16.86 3.02
CA HIS A 209 21.29 16.71 1.79
C HIS A 209 22.68 17.31 1.96
N GLN A 210 23.68 16.58 1.52
CA GLN A 210 25.07 17.01 1.59
C GLN A 210 25.79 16.66 0.30
N THR A 211 26.57 17.61 -0.22
CA THR A 211 27.43 17.37 -1.38
C THR A 211 28.75 16.77 -0.93
N GLU A 212 29.09 15.61 -1.43
CA GLU A 212 30.37 14.94 -1.23
C GLU A 212 31.15 14.85 -2.50
N THR A 213 32.48 15.09 -2.42
CA THR A 213 33.39 14.93 -3.54
C THR A 213 34.36 13.79 -3.29
N ARG A 214 34.58 12.95 -4.29
CA ARG A 214 35.54 11.83 -4.26
C ARG A 214 36.45 11.92 -5.44
N THR A 215 37.76 11.76 -5.19
CA THR A 215 38.77 11.71 -6.24
C THR A 215 39.03 10.26 -6.58
N GLU A 216 38.84 9.90 -7.84
CA GLU A 216 39.21 8.59 -8.38
C GLU A 216 40.38 8.68 -9.33
N THR A 217 41.25 7.67 -9.26
CA THR A 217 42.37 7.53 -10.13
C THR A 217 41.96 6.89 -11.46
N ILE A 218 42.30 7.53 -12.59
CA ILE A 218 42.10 6.96 -13.91
C ILE A 218 43.42 6.26 -14.28
N PRO A 219 43.45 4.92 -14.40
CA PRO A 219 44.69 4.23 -14.78
C PRO A 219 45.12 4.63 -16.16
N PHE A 220 46.43 4.63 -16.39
CA PHE A 220 46.99 4.82 -17.73
C PHE A 220 46.96 3.52 -18.53
N ASP A 221 46.84 3.62 -19.84
CA ASP A 221 46.96 2.51 -20.79
C ASP A 221 48.41 2.30 -21.17
N THR A 222 48.77 1.04 -21.52
CA THR A 222 50.09 0.68 -21.99
C THR A 222 50.04 0.28 -23.48
N GLN A 223 50.82 0.91 -24.30
CA GLN A 223 51.00 0.58 -25.71
C GLN A 223 52.39 0.02 -25.97
N THR A 224 52.47 -1.09 -26.68
CA THR A 224 53.71 -1.68 -27.11
C THR A 224 53.96 -1.29 -28.60
N VAL A 225 55.15 -0.79 -28.91
CA VAL A 225 55.60 -0.47 -30.25
C VAL A 225 56.85 -1.25 -30.61
N VAL A 226 56.98 -1.71 -31.87
CA VAL A 226 58.20 -2.39 -32.32
C VAL A 226 59.20 -1.34 -32.72
N ASP A 227 60.37 -1.45 -32.13
CA ASP A 227 61.56 -0.58 -32.49
C ASP A 227 62.69 -1.43 -33.04
N ASN A 228 62.94 -1.30 -34.32
CA ASN A 228 63.98 -2.04 -35.06
C ASN A 228 65.41 -1.69 -34.65
N SER A 229 65.60 -0.65 -33.82
CA SER A 229 66.89 -0.30 -33.27
C SER A 229 67.32 -1.08 -32.06
N LEU A 230 66.33 -1.77 -31.44
CA LEU A 230 66.52 -2.62 -30.27
C LEU A 230 66.86 -4.06 -30.68
N GLN A 231 67.64 -4.76 -29.83
CA GLN A 231 67.93 -6.17 -30.08
C GLN A 231 66.63 -7.01 -29.86
N PRO A 232 66.50 -8.15 -30.56
CA PRO A 232 65.37 -9.05 -30.37
C PRO A 232 65.15 -9.37 -28.93
N GLY A 233 63.84 -9.17 -28.41
CA GLY A 233 63.45 -9.42 -27.05
C GLY A 233 63.88 -8.31 -26.07
N GLN A 234 64.57 -7.29 -26.46
CA GLN A 234 64.88 -6.14 -25.62
C GLN A 234 63.66 -5.23 -25.51
N THR A 235 63.36 -4.78 -24.30
CA THR A 235 62.22 -3.85 -24.01
C THR A 235 62.77 -2.60 -23.35
N VAL A 236 62.29 -1.43 -23.80
CA VAL A 236 62.60 -0.13 -23.22
C VAL A 236 61.39 0.70 -23.07
N ILE A 237 61.20 1.35 -21.92
CA ILE A 237 60.09 2.27 -21.69
C ILE A 237 60.46 3.60 -22.38
N GLN A 238 59.83 3.91 -23.50
CA GLN A 238 60.04 5.18 -24.23
C GLN A 238 59.26 6.31 -23.53
N GLN A 239 58.09 6.04 -22.96
CA GLN A 239 57.29 7.00 -22.21
C GLN A 239 56.75 6.32 -20.96
N ALA A 240 57.01 6.92 -19.80
CA ALA A 240 56.44 6.43 -18.55
C ALA A 240 54.97 6.82 -18.48
N GLY A 241 54.09 5.85 -18.09
CA GLY A 241 52.70 6.09 -17.85
C GLY A 241 52.46 6.93 -16.59
N GLN A 242 51.47 7.79 -16.62
CA GLN A 242 51.01 8.52 -15.46
C GLN A 242 49.49 8.36 -15.33
N ASN A 243 49.02 8.01 -14.12
CA ASN A 243 47.59 7.94 -13.86
C ASN A 243 46.98 9.33 -13.93
N GLY A 244 45.80 9.40 -14.49
CA GLY A 244 44.90 10.55 -14.41
C GLY A 244 44.12 10.58 -13.11
N ALA A 245 43.32 11.60 -12.95
CA ALA A 245 42.42 11.75 -11.82
C ALA A 245 41.13 12.38 -12.31
N LYS A 246 40.02 11.90 -11.76
CA LYS A 246 38.70 12.53 -11.87
C LYS A 246 38.15 12.84 -10.48
N VAL A 247 37.34 13.89 -10.39
CA VAL A 247 36.59 14.26 -9.21
C VAL A 247 35.14 14.05 -9.51
N ASP A 248 34.53 13.12 -8.77
CA ASP A 248 33.13 12.82 -8.82
C ASP A 248 32.43 13.55 -7.65
N THR A 249 31.35 14.26 -7.96
CA THR A 249 30.52 14.98 -6.98
C THR A 249 29.22 14.26 -6.83
N TYR A 250 28.88 13.92 -5.58
CA TYR A 250 27.66 13.21 -5.23
C TYR A 250 26.76 14.12 -4.40
N ASP A 251 25.45 14.06 -4.66
CA ASP A 251 24.42 14.51 -3.72
C ASP A 251 24.03 13.31 -2.84
N VAL A 252 24.29 13.44 -1.54
CA VAL A 252 24.09 12.36 -0.55
C VAL A 252 23.00 12.76 0.41
N THR A 253 21.98 11.90 0.52
CA THR A 253 20.87 12.07 1.45
C THR A 253 21.16 11.29 2.72
N TYR A 254 21.12 11.99 3.84
CA TYR A 254 21.24 11.43 5.18
C TYR A 254 19.90 11.49 5.89
N VAL A 255 19.49 10.38 6.52
CA VAL A 255 18.31 10.27 7.38
C VAL A 255 18.76 9.91 8.78
N ASP A 256 18.44 10.75 9.77
CA ASP A 256 18.89 10.61 11.16
C ASP A 256 20.42 10.42 11.30
N GLY A 257 21.19 11.00 10.36
CA GLY A 257 22.64 10.91 10.30
C GLY A 257 23.18 9.64 9.61
N ALA A 258 22.33 8.71 9.23
CA ALA A 258 22.70 7.55 8.42
C ALA A 258 22.53 7.87 6.92
N LYS A 259 23.49 7.45 6.09
CA LYS A 259 23.41 7.60 4.63
C LYS A 259 22.30 6.69 4.08
N GLU A 260 21.30 7.29 3.44
CA GLU A 260 20.20 6.58 2.79
C GLU A 260 20.45 6.37 1.30
N SER A 261 20.89 7.42 0.60
CA SER A 261 21.12 7.35 -0.85
C SER A 261 22.20 8.30 -1.28
N GLU A 262 22.79 8.04 -2.45
CA GLU A 262 23.68 8.95 -3.13
C GLU A 262 23.40 8.97 -4.63
N THR A 263 23.56 10.14 -5.23
CA THR A 263 23.40 10.35 -6.68
C THR A 263 24.58 11.11 -7.21
N LEU A 264 25.22 10.59 -8.25
CA LEU A 264 26.31 11.29 -8.95
C LEU A 264 25.72 12.50 -9.69
N THR A 265 26.13 13.70 -9.31
CA THR A 265 25.67 14.96 -9.92
C THR A 265 26.60 15.48 -10.98
N SER A 266 27.89 15.29 -10.80
CA SER A 266 28.90 15.65 -11.80
C SER A 266 30.16 14.79 -11.70
N SER A 267 30.85 14.60 -12.83
CA SER A 267 32.12 13.93 -12.91
C SER A 267 33.04 14.81 -13.75
N GLN A 268 34.19 15.21 -13.20
CA GLN A 268 35.15 16.09 -13.86
C GLN A 268 36.53 15.46 -13.84
N THR A 269 37.13 15.24 -15.03
CA THR A 269 38.53 14.82 -15.15
C THR A 269 39.43 16.01 -14.82
N THR A 270 40.22 15.89 -13.76
CA THR A 270 41.18 16.93 -13.30
C THR A 270 42.57 16.70 -13.84
N ALA A 271 42.92 15.44 -14.12
CA ALA A 271 44.16 15.08 -14.78
C ALA A 271 43.90 13.97 -15.81
N VAL A 272 44.34 14.16 -17.03
CA VAL A 272 44.21 13.15 -18.08
C VAL A 272 45.35 12.13 -17.92
N PRO A 273 45.05 10.80 -17.99
CA PRO A 273 46.12 9.81 -17.92
C PRO A 273 47.08 9.93 -19.11
N VAL A 274 48.35 9.74 -18.83
CA VAL A 274 49.40 9.68 -19.86
C VAL A 274 49.74 8.22 -20.11
N MET A 275 49.59 7.80 -21.36
CA MET A 275 49.83 6.43 -21.81
C MET A 275 51.31 6.03 -21.63
N GLN A 276 51.54 4.82 -21.16
CA GLN A 276 52.90 4.22 -21.19
C GLN A 276 53.18 3.66 -22.58
N ILE A 277 54.37 3.97 -23.11
CA ILE A 277 54.84 3.39 -24.36
C ILE A 277 56.07 2.53 -24.09
N ILE A 278 55.97 1.24 -24.42
CA ILE A 278 57.05 0.28 -24.31
C ILE A 278 57.51 -0.08 -25.73
N ALA A 279 58.77 0.19 -26.02
CA ALA A 279 59.43 -0.27 -27.26
C ALA A 279 59.92 -1.70 -27.04
N VAL A 280 59.68 -2.57 -28.03
CA VAL A 280 60.13 -3.97 -28.04
C VAL A 280 60.91 -4.22 -29.32
N GLY A 281 62.05 -4.82 -29.18
CA GLY A 281 62.88 -5.23 -30.37
C GLY A 281 62.08 -6.29 -31.18
N PRO A 282 62.36 -6.32 -32.52
CA PRO A 282 61.68 -7.26 -33.41
C PRO A 282 61.89 -8.70 -32.99
N GLU A 283 60.91 -9.55 -33.25
CA GLU A 283 61.07 -10.99 -33.00
C GLU A 283 62.17 -11.54 -33.90
N GLN A 284 63.08 -12.31 -33.34
CA GLN A 284 64.11 -13.04 -34.10
C GLN A 284 63.41 -14.14 -34.90
N SER A 285 63.31 -13.97 -36.22
CA SER A 285 62.86 -15.06 -37.10
C SER A 285 63.83 -16.23 -36.92
N SER A 286 63.40 -17.26 -36.26
CA SER A 286 64.11 -18.52 -36.28
C SER A 286 63.88 -19.17 -37.64
N ASP A 287 64.71 -18.75 -38.63
CA ASP A 287 64.94 -19.54 -39.86
C ASP A 287 65.58 -20.83 -39.43
N SER A 288 64.83 -21.84 -39.09
CA SER A 288 65.29 -23.24 -39.08
C SER A 288 65.42 -23.71 -40.53
N ASN A 289 66.60 -23.54 -41.03
CA ASN A 289 67.07 -24.22 -42.21
C ASN A 289 67.05 -25.71 -41.91
N ASP A 290 66.05 -26.39 -42.34
CA ASP A 290 66.09 -27.86 -42.50
C ASP A 290 66.04 -28.18 -43.99
N SER A 291 67.18 -28.48 -44.46
CA SER A 291 67.41 -29.02 -45.82
C SER A 291 67.12 -30.50 -45.77
N GLY A 292 66.14 -30.96 -46.51
CA GLY A 292 65.87 -32.41 -46.64
C GLY A 292 64.76 -32.75 -47.61
N SER A 293 65.05 -32.72 -48.88
CA SER A 293 64.72 -33.65 -49.99
C SER A 293 63.25 -34.14 -50.18
N SER A 294 62.75 -33.74 -51.37
CA SER A 294 61.96 -34.54 -52.34
C SER A 294 60.73 -35.36 -51.81
N ASP A 295 59.57 -35.16 -52.33
CA ASP A 295 59.14 -35.62 -53.65
C ASP A 295 57.60 -35.30 -53.85
N SER A 296 57.31 -34.90 -55.06
CA SER A 296 56.14 -35.02 -55.88
C SER A 296 54.78 -35.38 -55.29
N SER A 297 53.84 -34.57 -55.51
CA SER A 297 52.83 -34.70 -56.57
C SER A 297 51.47 -34.06 -56.15
N ASN A 298 51.14 -33.08 -56.84
CA ASN A 298 49.95 -32.92 -57.71
C ASN A 298 48.56 -32.91 -57.07
N SER A 299 47.91 -31.91 -57.46
CA SER A 299 46.49 -31.79 -57.87
C SER A 299 45.50 -31.14 -56.94
N SER A 300 45.23 -29.91 -57.29
CA SER A 300 43.99 -29.35 -57.78
C SER A 300 42.72 -29.47 -56.92
N ASN A 301 42.20 -28.35 -56.71
CA ASN A 301 40.89 -27.84 -57.17
C ASN A 301 39.79 -27.63 -56.12
N SER A 302 39.51 -26.38 -56.01
CA SER A 302 38.18 -25.74 -56.06
C SER A 302 36.98 -26.32 -55.30
N GLY A 303 36.29 -25.40 -54.71
CA GLY A 303 34.85 -25.30 -54.83
C GLY A 303 34.05 -25.36 -53.54
N SER A 304 33.65 -24.24 -53.12
CA SER A 304 32.24 -23.79 -53.13
C SER A 304 31.16 -24.58 -52.41
N ALA A 305 30.58 -23.90 -51.49
CA ALA A 305 29.13 -23.73 -51.30
C ALA A 305 28.28 -24.82 -50.66
N ALA A 306 27.50 -24.31 -49.67
CA ALA A 306 26.09 -24.49 -49.45
C ALA A 306 25.57 -25.65 -48.59
N GLN A 307 24.98 -25.23 -47.49
CA GLN A 307 23.55 -25.50 -47.11
C GLN A 307 23.11 -26.93 -46.87
N GLY A 308 22.42 -27.11 -45.78
CA GLY A 308 21.35 -28.11 -45.67
C GLY A 308 21.19 -28.71 -44.29
N ASP A 309 20.12 -28.31 -43.72
CA ASP A 309 19.22 -28.84 -42.67
C ASP A 309 19.33 -30.35 -42.36
N THR A 310 18.92 -30.56 -41.14
CA THR A 310 17.94 -31.54 -40.62
C THR A 310 18.43 -32.50 -39.55
N ASP A 311 17.74 -32.32 -38.46
CA ASP A 311 17.08 -33.30 -37.55
C ASP A 311 17.79 -34.56 -37.06
N SER A 312 17.47 -34.70 -35.80
CA SER A 312 17.03 -35.94 -35.10
C SER A 312 17.99 -36.61 -34.15
N ASP A 313 17.49 -36.52 -32.93
CA ASP A 313 17.32 -37.60 -31.94
C ASP A 313 18.52 -38.33 -31.32
N ASP A 314 18.40 -38.24 -30.02
CA ASP A 314 18.30 -39.35 -29.05
C ASP A 314 19.54 -39.80 -28.28
N SER A 315 19.28 -39.86 -26.97
CA SER A 315 19.71 -40.86 -25.99
C SER A 315 21.07 -40.75 -25.30
N ASP A 316 20.90 -40.44 -24.06
CA ASP A 316 21.22 -41.33 -22.90
C ASP A 316 22.62 -41.37 -22.31
N SER A 317 22.57 -41.26 -21.01
CA SER A 317 23.34 -41.95 -19.97
C SER A 317 24.66 -41.38 -19.45
N SER A 318 24.49 -41.03 -18.21
CA SER A 318 25.24 -41.54 -17.03
C SER A 318 26.56 -40.89 -16.62
N SER A 319 26.45 -40.50 -15.39
CA SER A 319 27.27 -40.82 -14.20
C SER A 319 28.49 -39.99 -13.85
N SER A 320 28.34 -39.49 -12.63
CA SER A 320 29.32 -39.51 -11.52
C SER A 320 30.57 -38.62 -11.66
N SER A 321 30.89 -37.80 -10.71
CA SER A 321 31.18 -38.03 -9.31
C SER A 321 31.60 -36.72 -8.64
N SER A 322 31.15 -36.54 -7.42
CA SER A 322 31.76 -35.65 -6.42
C SER A 322 33.19 -36.10 -6.07
N PRO A 323 34.02 -35.24 -5.47
CA PRO A 323 34.10 -35.32 -4.02
C PRO A 323 34.24 -33.97 -3.28
N SER A 324 33.61 -33.90 -2.14
CA SER A 324 34.01 -33.06 -1.01
C SER A 324 35.24 -33.65 -0.33
N PRO A 325 36.00 -32.88 0.42
CA PRO A 325 36.31 -33.36 1.76
C PRO A 325 36.01 -32.37 2.89
N SER A 326 35.62 -33.03 3.90
CA SER A 326 35.32 -32.71 5.26
C SER A 326 36.47 -32.17 6.09
N SER A 327 35.99 -31.71 7.25
CA SER A 327 36.52 -31.81 8.62
C SER A 327 37.31 -30.61 9.09
N SER A 328 36.95 -30.07 10.14
CA SER A 328 36.74 -30.26 11.56
C SER A 328 37.55 -29.18 12.28
N SER A 329 37.05 -28.50 13.27
CA SER A 329 36.94 -28.88 14.66
C SER A 329 36.48 -27.72 15.53
N SER A 330 35.51 -27.98 16.37
CA SER A 330 35.30 -27.24 17.61
C SER A 330 36.33 -27.63 18.67
N PRO A 331 36.55 -26.80 19.69
CA PRO A 331 36.08 -27.16 21.02
C PRO A 331 35.48 -25.95 21.79
N SER A 332 34.35 -26.13 22.41
CA SER A 332 34.02 -26.54 23.78
C SER A 332 34.45 -25.58 24.91
N ALA A 333 33.43 -25.00 25.51
CA ALA A 333 33.14 -24.82 26.94
C ALA A 333 34.04 -23.94 27.84
N SER A 334 33.42 -22.97 28.50
CA SER A 334 33.43 -22.78 29.97
C SER A 334 32.39 -21.72 30.35
N ALA A 335 31.33 -22.08 30.94
CA ALA A 335 30.80 -22.01 32.29
C ALA A 335 30.89 -20.66 33.03
N SER A 336 29.72 -20.20 33.37
CA SER A 336 29.19 -19.29 34.39
C SER A 336 30.12 -18.89 35.58
N PRO A 337 29.78 -17.80 36.34
CA PRO A 337 28.62 -17.88 37.23
C PRO A 337 27.79 -16.59 37.47
N LYS A 338 26.56 -16.83 37.82
CA LYS A 338 25.57 -15.94 38.43
C LYS A 338 25.95 -15.58 39.86
N PRO A 339 25.64 -14.39 40.38
CA PRO A 339 25.21 -14.26 41.76
C PRO A 339 23.80 -13.74 41.90
N ALA A 340 23.08 -14.39 42.81
CA ALA A 340 21.75 -14.00 43.32
C ALA A 340 21.93 -13.23 44.67
N PRO A 341 20.85 -12.91 45.41
CA PRO A 341 20.44 -11.52 45.66
C PRO A 341 20.67 -11.09 47.09
N SER A 342 20.69 -9.78 47.37
CA SER A 342 20.59 -9.27 48.73
C SER A 342 19.39 -8.36 48.89
N LYS A 343 18.53 -8.77 49.78
CA LYS A 343 17.44 -8.01 50.39
C LYS A 343 18.01 -6.98 51.32
N THR A 344 17.49 -5.75 51.34
CA THR A 344 17.29 -5.01 52.57
C THR A 344 16.14 -4.03 52.40
N ALA A 345 15.24 -4.10 53.34
CA ALA A 345 13.98 -3.40 53.47
C ALA A 345 14.17 -2.04 54.17
N THR A 346 13.02 -1.30 54.17
CA THR A 346 12.66 -0.21 55.14
C THR A 346 12.94 1.19 54.58
N ALA A 347 12.02 2.12 54.44
CA ALA A 347 10.85 2.52 55.18
C ALA A 347 10.01 3.55 54.36
N SER A 348 8.72 3.45 54.54
CA SER A 348 7.77 4.52 54.23
C SER A 348 7.85 5.66 55.26
N PRO A 349 7.53 6.90 54.89
CA PRO A 349 6.41 7.52 55.60
C PRO A 349 5.40 8.24 54.69
N SER A 350 4.17 8.10 55.09
CA SER A 350 2.93 8.77 54.71
C SER A 350 2.77 10.11 55.49
N PRO A 351 1.65 10.83 55.40
CA PRO A 351 1.39 11.91 54.44
C PRO A 351 1.22 13.28 55.11
N SER A 352 1.23 14.34 54.36
CA SER A 352 0.73 15.63 54.82
C SER A 352 -0.20 16.29 53.83
N LYS A 353 -1.39 16.56 54.27
CA LYS A 353 -2.50 17.31 53.65
C LYS A 353 -2.60 18.66 54.36
N PRO A 354 -3.47 19.61 53.98
CA PRO A 354 -3.44 20.53 52.84
C PRO A 354 -3.38 21.99 53.32
N THR A 355 -3.13 22.94 52.45
CA THR A 355 -3.47 24.33 52.72
C THR A 355 -4.15 24.99 51.54
N THR A 356 -5.23 25.60 51.87
CA THR A 356 -6.30 26.28 51.13
C THR A 356 -5.87 27.51 50.36
N THR A 357 -6.46 27.63 49.18
CA THR A 357 -7.06 28.78 48.45
C THR A 357 -6.58 30.22 48.74
N PRO A 358 -6.54 31.15 47.74
CA PRO A 358 -7.79 31.75 47.24
C PRO A 358 -7.91 32.03 45.75
N LYS A 359 -9.17 32.01 45.32
CA LYS A 359 -9.75 32.48 44.07
C LYS A 359 -9.69 34.00 43.98
N PRO A 360 -9.57 34.61 42.80
CA PRO A 360 -10.31 35.82 42.49
C PRO A 360 -11.28 35.65 41.35
N SER A 361 -12.41 36.24 41.55
CA SER A 361 -13.60 36.38 40.69
C SER A 361 -13.48 37.60 39.76
N PRO A 362 -14.43 37.80 38.82
CA PRO A 362 -14.17 38.35 37.51
C PRO A 362 -14.37 39.86 37.39
N SER A 363 -13.79 40.44 36.35
CA SER A 363 -14.16 41.81 35.94
C SER A 363 -14.58 41.80 34.47
N GLN A 364 -15.79 42.27 34.27
CA GLN A 364 -16.43 42.59 33.00
C GLN A 364 -15.86 43.86 32.39
N ASN A 365 -15.74 43.94 31.09
CA ASN A 365 -16.26 45.03 30.20
C ASN A 365 -15.91 44.69 28.78
N ALA A 366 -16.85 44.45 27.95
CA ALA A 366 -17.72 45.33 27.14
C ALA A 366 -17.06 45.78 25.83
N THR A 367 -17.71 45.38 24.74
CA THR A 367 -18.07 46.09 23.50
C THR A 367 -16.97 46.48 22.52
N SER A 368 -16.98 45.85 21.31
CA SER A 368 -17.52 46.48 20.11
C SER A 368 -17.26 45.64 18.85
N LYS A 369 -18.34 45.36 18.17
CA LYS A 369 -18.40 45.01 16.75
C LYS A 369 -18.18 46.28 15.91
N PRO A 370 -17.54 46.21 14.70
CA PRO A 370 -18.36 46.42 13.53
C PRO A 370 -18.04 45.49 12.34
N SER A 371 -19.11 45.11 11.67
CA SER A 371 -19.16 44.80 10.24
C SER A 371 -19.21 46.10 9.46
N PRO A 372 -18.65 46.20 8.21
CA PRO A 372 -19.56 46.14 7.08
C PRO A 372 -19.00 45.49 5.81
N SER A 373 -19.89 44.89 5.05
CA SER A 373 -19.80 44.76 3.59
C SER A 373 -20.11 46.10 2.94
N PRO A 374 -19.61 46.42 1.71
CA PRO A 374 -20.52 46.45 0.60
C PRO A 374 -19.98 45.95 -0.78
N SER A 375 -20.81 45.27 -1.50
CA SER A 375 -21.41 45.48 -2.84
C SER A 375 -20.56 46.07 -3.97
N SER A 376 -20.51 45.24 -5.04
CA SER A 376 -20.76 45.49 -6.46
C SER A 376 -20.13 46.69 -7.17
N THR A 377 -19.49 46.46 -8.31
CA THR A 377 -19.94 46.95 -9.61
C THR A 377 -19.24 46.21 -10.77
N ALA A 378 -20.02 45.87 -11.77
CA ALA A 378 -19.63 45.33 -13.06
C ALA A 378 -19.00 46.41 -13.95
N SER A 379 -18.07 46.03 -14.83
CA SER A 379 -17.97 46.61 -16.18
C SER A 379 -17.11 45.78 -17.12
N THR A 380 -17.71 45.31 -18.10
CA THR A 380 -17.48 45.01 -19.52
C THR A 380 -16.13 45.36 -20.14
N GLY A 381 -15.60 44.39 -20.90
CA GLY A 381 -15.06 44.62 -22.23
C GLY A 381 -13.58 44.37 -22.45
N GLY A 382 -13.25 43.48 -23.40
CA GLY A 382 -12.03 43.57 -24.16
C GLY A 382 -11.23 42.24 -24.34
N SER A 383 -11.47 41.61 -25.47
CA SER A 383 -10.67 40.54 -26.04
C SER A 383 -9.20 40.96 -26.23
N SER A 384 -8.26 40.12 -25.86
CA SER A 384 -7.10 39.80 -26.72
C SER A 384 -6.37 38.56 -26.19
N SER A 385 -6.14 37.65 -27.11
CA SER A 385 -5.30 36.47 -27.11
C SER A 385 -3.93 36.71 -26.51
N GLY A 386 -3.55 35.82 -25.59
CA GLY A 386 -2.18 35.69 -25.11
C GLY A 386 -2.03 34.35 -24.42
N SER A 387 -1.53 33.38 -25.18
CA SER A 387 -1.05 32.10 -24.64
C SER A 387 0.03 32.36 -23.61
N SER A 388 -0.20 31.98 -22.39
CA SER A 388 0.87 31.63 -21.45
C SER A 388 0.35 30.52 -20.54
N SER A 389 0.91 29.38 -20.75
CA SER A 389 0.82 28.16 -19.96
C SER A 389 1.14 28.47 -18.50
N GLY A 390 0.13 28.67 -17.72
CA GLY A 390 0.17 28.60 -16.27
C GLY A 390 -0.20 27.17 -15.87
N SER A 391 0.79 26.31 -15.72
CA SER A 391 0.64 25.02 -15.06
C SER A 391 0.18 25.24 -13.63
N GLY A 392 -1.11 25.31 -13.45
CA GLY A 392 -1.75 24.93 -12.20
C GLY A 392 -1.54 23.42 -12.06
N SER A 393 -0.51 23.02 -11.34
CA SER A 393 -0.39 21.68 -10.84
C SER A 393 -1.53 21.39 -9.85
N SER A 394 -2.71 21.09 -10.37
CA SER A 394 -3.53 20.09 -9.75
C SER A 394 -2.71 18.80 -9.88
N SER A 395 -2.07 18.44 -8.77
CA SER A 395 -1.52 17.11 -8.59
C SER A 395 -2.66 16.12 -8.71
N ALA A 396 -3.02 15.76 -9.96
CA ALA A 396 -3.46 14.42 -10.23
C ALA A 396 -2.26 13.59 -9.77
N ALA A 397 -2.36 13.00 -8.58
CA ALA A 397 -1.55 11.87 -8.20
C ALA A 397 -1.77 10.86 -9.33
N GLY A 398 -0.82 10.82 -10.26
CA GLY A 398 -0.75 9.77 -11.24
C GLY A 398 -0.78 8.50 -10.42
N SER A 399 -1.84 7.72 -10.54
CA SER A 399 -2.01 6.50 -9.76
C SER A 399 -0.79 5.64 -10.03
N ARG A 400 0.09 5.58 -9.01
CA ARG A 400 1.31 4.80 -9.07
C ARG A 400 0.83 3.35 -9.10
N LEU A 401 1.04 2.69 -10.24
CA LEU A 401 0.68 1.29 -10.40
C LEU A 401 1.43 0.46 -9.35
N TRP A 402 0.70 -0.36 -8.62
CA TRP A 402 1.27 -1.17 -7.55
C TRP A 402 1.36 -2.64 -7.92
N HIS A 403 2.59 -3.11 -8.07
CA HIS A 403 2.94 -4.49 -8.38
C HIS A 403 3.46 -5.19 -7.11
N PRO A 404 2.58 -5.67 -6.23
CA PRO A 404 2.98 -6.23 -4.95
C PRO A 404 3.69 -7.58 -5.09
N THR A 405 4.62 -7.84 -4.19
CA THR A 405 5.00 -9.21 -3.83
C THR A 405 3.81 -9.91 -3.18
N VAL A 406 3.86 -11.23 -3.09
CA VAL A 406 2.81 -12.02 -2.40
C VAL A 406 2.61 -11.53 -0.97
N GLN A 407 3.70 -11.27 -0.26
CA GLN A 407 3.65 -10.80 1.12
C GLN A 407 3.02 -9.41 1.22
N GLN A 408 3.40 -8.46 0.38
CA GLN A 408 2.79 -7.13 0.35
C GLN A 408 1.30 -7.18 0.01
N ALA A 409 0.90 -8.04 -0.95
CA ALA A 409 -0.51 -8.23 -1.29
C ALA A 409 -1.32 -8.79 -0.10
N GLN A 410 -0.76 -9.75 0.62
CA GLN A 410 -1.37 -10.30 1.83
C GLN A 410 -1.45 -9.25 2.94
N THR A 411 -0.40 -8.47 3.15
CA THR A 411 -0.40 -7.38 4.15
C THR A 411 -1.49 -6.34 3.84
N TYR A 412 -1.59 -5.88 2.60
CA TYR A 412 -2.66 -4.96 2.18
C TYR A 412 -4.05 -5.55 2.44
N ALA A 413 -4.25 -6.79 1.99
CA ALA A 413 -5.53 -7.48 2.14
C ALA A 413 -5.87 -7.75 3.61
N ALA A 414 -4.88 -7.99 4.48
CA ALA A 414 -5.07 -8.19 5.91
C ALA A 414 -5.71 -6.96 6.57
N GLY A 415 -5.17 -5.76 6.31
CA GLY A 415 -5.74 -4.51 6.79
C GLY A 415 -7.14 -4.23 6.21
N ALA A 416 -7.33 -4.45 4.91
CA ALA A 416 -8.60 -4.23 4.25
C ALA A 416 -9.70 -5.24 4.68
N ALA A 417 -9.33 -6.48 4.99
CA ALA A 417 -10.24 -7.50 5.53
C ALA A 417 -10.62 -7.22 6.99
N ALA A 418 -9.66 -6.80 7.82
CA ALA A 418 -9.89 -6.48 9.22
C ALA A 418 -10.92 -5.34 9.40
N GLN A 419 -10.94 -4.35 8.50
CA GLN A 419 -11.94 -3.29 8.49
C GLN A 419 -13.37 -3.81 8.31
N ARG A 420 -13.53 -4.98 7.67
CA ARG A 420 -14.79 -5.69 7.47
C ARG A 420 -15.10 -6.69 8.59
N GLY A 421 -14.28 -6.71 9.65
CA GLY A 421 -14.36 -7.70 10.72
C GLY A 421 -13.94 -9.11 10.30
N TRP A 422 -13.19 -9.24 9.20
CA TRP A 422 -12.71 -10.53 8.71
C TRP A 422 -11.32 -10.83 9.27
N THR A 423 -11.32 -11.33 10.51
CA THR A 423 -10.13 -11.71 11.27
C THR A 423 -10.15 -13.19 11.61
N GLY A 424 -9.04 -13.74 12.07
CA GLY A 424 -8.93 -15.15 12.48
C GLY A 424 -9.31 -16.13 11.36
N ASP A 425 -10.35 -16.94 11.56
CA ASP A 425 -10.79 -17.96 10.60
C ASP A 425 -11.28 -17.37 9.27
N GLU A 426 -11.85 -16.16 9.28
CA GLU A 426 -12.28 -15.49 8.06
C GLU A 426 -11.06 -15.04 7.24
N TRP A 427 -10.04 -14.49 7.90
CA TRP A 427 -8.79 -14.16 7.26
C TRP A 427 -8.09 -15.40 6.71
N THR A 428 -7.97 -16.46 7.49
CA THR A 428 -7.40 -17.74 7.06
C THR A 428 -8.12 -18.31 5.84
N SER A 429 -9.45 -18.19 5.81
CA SER A 429 -10.26 -18.62 4.67
C SER A 429 -9.96 -17.81 3.41
N LEU A 430 -9.77 -16.49 3.54
CA LEU A 430 -9.39 -15.61 2.43
C LEU A 430 -8.00 -15.97 1.89
N VAL A 431 -7.04 -16.18 2.78
CA VAL A 431 -5.68 -16.58 2.41
C VAL A 431 -5.70 -17.89 1.62
N ASN A 432 -6.42 -18.89 2.10
CA ASN A 432 -6.56 -20.19 1.42
C ASN A 432 -7.22 -20.05 0.05
N LEU A 433 -8.29 -19.26 -0.03
CA LEU A 433 -9.03 -19.02 -1.27
C LEU A 433 -8.13 -18.42 -2.36
N TRP A 434 -7.51 -17.27 -2.08
CA TRP A 434 -6.71 -16.58 -3.09
C TRP A 434 -5.35 -17.25 -3.35
N THR A 435 -4.88 -18.08 -2.43
CA THR A 435 -3.75 -18.99 -2.70
C THR A 435 -4.11 -20.01 -3.78
N LYS A 436 -5.34 -20.54 -3.76
CA LYS A 436 -5.83 -21.47 -4.80
C LYS A 436 -6.15 -20.80 -6.12
N GLU A 437 -6.64 -19.55 -6.10
CA GLU A 437 -7.01 -18.81 -7.30
C GLU A 437 -5.79 -18.36 -8.11
N SER A 438 -4.87 -17.67 -7.47
CA SER A 438 -3.74 -17.00 -8.17
C SER A 438 -2.38 -17.21 -7.53
N GLY A 439 -2.36 -17.78 -6.31
CA GLY A 439 -1.17 -17.72 -5.44
C GLY A 439 -0.84 -16.27 -5.08
N TRP A 440 -1.85 -15.41 -4.93
CA TRP A 440 -1.71 -13.98 -4.59
C TRP A 440 -0.97 -13.14 -5.65
N ARG A 441 -0.86 -13.63 -6.87
CA ARG A 441 -0.14 -12.93 -7.94
C ARG A 441 -1.08 -11.99 -8.70
N TRP A 442 -0.77 -10.70 -8.68
CA TRP A 442 -1.53 -9.66 -9.37
C TRP A 442 -1.58 -9.84 -10.88
N SER A 443 -0.54 -10.44 -11.49
CA SER A 443 -0.44 -10.69 -12.93
C SER A 443 -0.95 -12.07 -13.37
N ALA A 444 -1.54 -12.85 -12.44
CA ALA A 444 -2.05 -14.18 -12.77
C ALA A 444 -3.20 -14.08 -13.77
N GLY A 445 -3.08 -14.75 -14.89
CA GLY A 445 -4.11 -14.84 -15.92
C GLY A 445 -4.35 -16.29 -16.32
N ASN A 446 -5.63 -16.66 -16.48
CA ASN A 446 -6.02 -17.95 -17.02
C ASN A 446 -6.28 -17.80 -18.52
N PRO A 447 -5.42 -18.35 -19.39
CA PRO A 447 -5.53 -18.15 -20.85
C PRO A 447 -6.79 -18.81 -21.45
N THR A 448 -7.34 -19.81 -20.77
CA THR A 448 -8.51 -20.53 -21.25
C THR A 448 -9.81 -19.83 -20.87
N SER A 449 -9.96 -19.40 -19.62
CA SER A 449 -11.19 -18.76 -19.14
C SER A 449 -11.16 -17.23 -19.28
N GLY A 450 -9.98 -16.62 -19.27
CA GLY A 450 -9.82 -15.16 -19.20
C GLY A 450 -9.97 -14.59 -17.78
N ALA A 451 -9.99 -15.43 -16.75
CA ALA A 451 -9.93 -14.98 -15.36
C ALA A 451 -8.60 -14.29 -15.07
N TYR A 452 -8.61 -13.22 -14.26
CA TYR A 452 -7.43 -12.38 -14.07
C TYR A 452 -7.26 -11.85 -12.64
N GLY A 453 -5.97 -11.70 -12.28
CA GLY A 453 -5.52 -11.03 -11.08
C GLY A 453 -5.60 -11.88 -9.81
N ILE A 454 -5.35 -11.26 -8.66
CA ILE A 454 -5.36 -11.91 -7.35
C ILE A 454 -6.67 -12.67 -7.11
N PRO A 455 -7.88 -12.05 -7.33
CA PRO A 455 -9.16 -12.72 -7.07
C PRO A 455 -9.67 -13.56 -8.25
N GLN A 456 -8.94 -13.69 -9.36
CA GLN A 456 -9.36 -14.38 -10.59
C GLN A 456 -10.73 -13.94 -11.10
N SER A 457 -10.91 -12.61 -11.22
CA SER A 457 -12.16 -12.02 -11.73
C SER A 457 -12.47 -12.48 -13.16
N LEU A 458 -13.70 -12.89 -13.40
CA LEU A 458 -14.17 -13.33 -14.73
C LEU A 458 -15.46 -12.60 -15.16
N PRO A 459 -15.43 -11.74 -16.20
CA PRO A 459 -14.24 -11.22 -16.86
C PRO A 459 -13.45 -10.28 -15.94
N GLY A 460 -12.14 -10.18 -16.16
CA GLY A 460 -11.25 -9.31 -15.37
C GLY A 460 -11.68 -7.84 -15.32
N SER A 461 -12.31 -7.35 -16.41
CA SER A 461 -12.82 -5.97 -16.52
C SER A 461 -13.87 -5.57 -15.48
N LYS A 462 -14.47 -6.52 -14.75
CA LYS A 462 -15.35 -6.20 -13.60
C LYS A 462 -14.61 -5.39 -12.52
N MET A 463 -13.30 -5.57 -12.42
CA MET A 463 -12.47 -4.83 -11.45
C MET A 463 -12.35 -3.34 -11.78
N ALA A 464 -12.66 -2.92 -13.01
CA ALA A 464 -12.59 -1.52 -13.45
C ALA A 464 -13.52 -0.56 -12.65
N GLN A 465 -14.54 -1.08 -11.97
CA GLN A 465 -15.37 -0.28 -11.07
C GLN A 465 -14.63 0.24 -9.83
N PHE A 466 -13.47 -0.35 -9.50
CA PHE A 466 -12.60 0.06 -8.39
C PHE A 466 -11.40 0.88 -8.86
N GLY A 467 -11.04 0.81 -10.14
CA GLY A 467 -9.97 1.60 -10.74
C GLY A 467 -9.74 1.20 -12.19
N ALA A 468 -9.53 2.18 -13.07
CA ALA A 468 -9.31 1.95 -14.49
C ALA A 468 -8.01 1.14 -14.76
N ASN A 469 -7.06 1.21 -13.83
CA ASN A 469 -5.76 0.53 -13.83
C ASN A 469 -5.80 -0.91 -13.28
N TRP A 470 -6.98 -1.49 -13.09
CA TRP A 470 -7.21 -2.80 -12.47
C TRP A 470 -6.29 -3.93 -12.97
N LYS A 471 -5.85 -3.85 -14.21
CA LYS A 471 -5.01 -4.89 -14.80
C LYS A 471 -3.59 -4.87 -14.24
N ASP A 472 -3.10 -3.69 -13.91
CA ASP A 472 -1.72 -3.46 -13.48
C ASP A 472 -1.62 -2.91 -12.05
N ASP A 473 -2.67 -3.11 -11.23
CA ASP A 473 -2.68 -2.60 -9.86
C ASP A 473 -3.29 -3.61 -8.88
N GLY A 474 -2.43 -4.15 -8.01
CA GLY A 474 -2.83 -5.15 -7.01
C GLY A 474 -3.81 -4.63 -5.97
N ALA A 475 -3.76 -3.36 -5.59
CA ALA A 475 -4.70 -2.76 -4.63
C ALA A 475 -6.12 -2.77 -5.17
N VAL A 476 -6.31 -2.33 -6.42
CA VAL A 476 -7.61 -2.33 -7.11
C VAL A 476 -8.19 -3.75 -7.19
N GLN A 477 -7.34 -4.74 -7.46
CA GLN A 477 -7.76 -6.14 -7.55
C GLN A 477 -8.21 -6.69 -6.19
N ILE A 478 -7.46 -6.39 -5.14
CA ILE A 478 -7.78 -6.81 -3.78
C ILE A 478 -9.09 -6.18 -3.32
N ASP A 479 -9.24 -4.87 -3.48
CA ASP A 479 -10.44 -4.14 -3.06
C ASP A 479 -11.70 -4.66 -3.77
N TRP A 480 -11.61 -4.89 -5.08
CA TRP A 480 -12.71 -5.51 -5.83
C TRP A 480 -13.01 -6.93 -5.33
N GLY A 481 -11.99 -7.74 -5.09
CA GLY A 481 -12.15 -9.12 -4.63
C GLY A 481 -12.85 -9.19 -3.27
N LEU A 482 -12.48 -8.31 -2.33
CA LEU A 482 -13.14 -8.19 -1.01
C LEU A 482 -14.59 -7.74 -1.16
N TYR A 483 -14.86 -6.77 -2.03
CA TYR A 483 -16.22 -6.34 -2.35
C TYR A 483 -17.04 -7.49 -2.94
N TYR A 484 -16.49 -8.24 -3.91
CA TYR A 484 -17.17 -9.37 -4.51
C TYR A 484 -17.54 -10.44 -3.49
N ILE A 485 -16.63 -10.78 -2.58
CA ILE A 485 -16.92 -11.71 -1.48
C ILE A 485 -18.04 -11.16 -0.58
N THR A 486 -18.03 -9.86 -0.27
CA THR A 486 -19.07 -9.23 0.53
C THR A 486 -20.45 -9.41 -0.09
N ILE A 487 -20.61 -9.04 -1.36
CA ILE A 487 -21.92 -9.05 -2.01
C ILE A 487 -22.43 -10.45 -2.38
N ARG A 488 -21.51 -11.36 -2.72
CA ARG A 488 -21.88 -12.71 -3.20
C ARG A 488 -21.99 -13.74 -2.09
N TYR A 489 -21.10 -13.70 -1.12
CA TYR A 489 -20.94 -14.72 -0.09
C TYR A 489 -21.11 -14.17 1.33
N GLY A 490 -21.08 -12.86 1.51
CA GLY A 490 -21.17 -12.19 2.79
C GLY A 490 -19.87 -12.24 3.60
N LYS A 491 -19.04 -13.30 3.44
CA LYS A 491 -17.79 -13.47 4.17
C LYS A 491 -16.85 -14.52 3.53
N PRO A 492 -15.53 -14.47 3.80
CA PRO A 492 -14.54 -15.36 3.20
C PRO A 492 -14.76 -16.84 3.44
N SER A 493 -15.15 -17.25 4.65
CA SER A 493 -15.34 -18.67 4.97
C SER A 493 -16.43 -19.33 4.11
N VAL A 494 -17.48 -18.57 3.73
CA VAL A 494 -18.53 -19.05 2.84
C VAL A 494 -18.02 -19.18 1.41
N ALA A 495 -17.25 -18.19 0.92
CA ALA A 495 -16.62 -18.25 -0.39
C ALA A 495 -15.61 -19.41 -0.49
N TRP A 496 -14.81 -19.61 0.56
CA TRP A 496 -13.86 -20.73 0.64
C TRP A 496 -14.56 -22.09 0.66
N GLN A 497 -15.68 -22.21 1.40
CA GLN A 497 -16.46 -23.45 1.38
C GLN A 497 -17.04 -23.73 -0.01
N HIS A 498 -17.59 -22.70 -0.67
CA HIS A 498 -18.08 -22.82 -2.04
C HIS A 498 -16.97 -23.28 -3.00
N TRP A 499 -15.78 -22.70 -2.87
CA TRP A 499 -14.62 -23.10 -3.66
C TRP A 499 -14.25 -24.59 -3.44
N LYS A 500 -14.29 -25.05 -2.20
CA LYS A 500 -14.00 -26.47 -1.88
C LYS A 500 -15.03 -27.42 -2.51
N ASP A 501 -16.30 -26.97 -2.62
CA ASP A 501 -17.38 -27.78 -3.13
C ASP A 501 -17.42 -27.80 -4.67
N PHE A 502 -17.03 -26.69 -5.30
CA PHE A 502 -17.23 -26.48 -6.74
C PHE A 502 -15.97 -26.10 -7.52
N ASN A 503 -14.81 -25.86 -6.89
CA ASN A 503 -13.56 -25.39 -7.47
C ASN A 503 -13.66 -24.00 -8.16
N TRP A 504 -14.58 -23.15 -7.71
CA TRP A 504 -14.71 -21.73 -8.10
C TRP A 504 -15.50 -20.96 -7.04
N TYR A 505 -15.45 -19.61 -7.11
CA TYR A 505 -16.22 -18.76 -6.22
C TYR A 505 -16.70 -17.48 -6.92
#